data_b0b53d0b9501eab2f03eb850f06dcbe8
#
_entry.id   b0b53d0b9501eab2f03eb850f06dcbe8
#
_cell.length_a   1.000
_cell.length_b   1.000
_cell.length_c   1.000
_cell.angle_alpha   90.00
_cell.angle_beta   90.00
_cell.angle_gamma   90.00
#
_symmetry.space_group_name_H-M   'P 1'
#
loop_
_entity.id
_entity.type
_entity.pdbx_description
1 polymer ?
#
loop_
_entity_poly.entity_id
_entity_poly.type
_entity_poly.pdbx_seq_one_letter_code
_entity_poly.pdbx_strand_id
1 'polypeptide(L)'
;SLLTGAWMPYNLLSGAPNGDGKWRIAQMPTADGSETNSENGGSSLVIVKSDDKAKVAAAYKFMEYACHDAEGIKTRVDGGAFPADNDTLKSNDFLNMTSLTDSDGKAHEYFGGQKFNEELAKAAANVSTGYKFLPFEVYARGKFGDYAGDAYTGKTTLSDAVASWQKDLQDYAKQQGYQVK
;
A
#
# COMPACT_ATOMS: atom_id res chain seq x y z
N SER A 1 -9.16 -16.31 -0.37
CA SER A 1 -9.16 -14.85 -0.58
C SER A 1 -8.00 -14.22 0.18
N LEU A 2 -7.52 -13.10 -0.31
CA LEU A 2 -6.41 -12.34 0.25
C LEU A 2 -6.84 -10.87 0.33
N LEU A 3 -6.77 -10.29 1.54
CA LEU A 3 -6.98 -8.86 1.77
C LEU A 3 -5.62 -8.18 1.76
N THR A 4 -5.37 -7.25 0.82
CA THR A 4 -4.04 -6.71 0.59
C THR A 4 -4.10 -5.36 -0.13
N GLY A 5 -2.95 -4.78 -0.47
CA GLY A 5 -2.83 -3.50 -1.17
C GLY A 5 -2.62 -3.64 -2.68
N ALA A 6 -2.66 -2.52 -3.39
CA ALA A 6 -2.50 -2.42 -4.84
C ALA A 6 -1.12 -2.88 -5.37
N TRP A 7 -0.15 -3.08 -4.50
CA TRP A 7 1.18 -3.62 -4.79
C TRP A 7 1.21 -5.16 -4.95
N MET A 8 0.12 -5.86 -4.59
CA MET A 8 0.08 -7.32 -4.56
C MET A 8 0.06 -8.02 -5.94
N PRO A 9 -0.50 -7.47 -7.03
CA PRO A 9 -0.58 -8.16 -8.32
C PRO A 9 0.74 -8.79 -8.78
N TYR A 10 1.81 -8.03 -8.77
CA TYR A 10 3.14 -8.53 -9.18
C TYR A 10 3.77 -9.50 -8.17
N ASN A 11 3.49 -9.32 -6.88
CA ASN A 11 3.92 -10.28 -5.86
C ASN A 11 3.22 -11.64 -6.02
N LEU A 12 1.95 -11.64 -6.42
CA LEU A 12 1.23 -12.88 -6.74
C LEU A 12 1.82 -13.56 -7.98
N LEU A 13 2.10 -12.80 -9.05
CA LEU A 13 2.72 -13.34 -10.26
C LEU A 13 4.07 -13.99 -9.93
N SER A 14 4.93 -13.32 -9.15
CA SER A 14 6.25 -13.84 -8.75
C SER A 14 6.16 -15.03 -7.80
N GLY A 15 5.30 -14.95 -6.78
CA GLY A 15 5.22 -15.94 -5.71
C GLY A 15 4.35 -17.16 -6.04
N ALA A 16 3.42 -17.04 -6.96
CA ALA A 16 2.47 -18.07 -7.36
C ALA A 16 2.25 -18.11 -8.88
N PRO A 17 3.30 -18.36 -9.68
CA PRO A 17 3.22 -18.27 -11.15
C PRO A 17 2.20 -19.25 -11.76
N ASN A 18 1.88 -20.36 -11.07
CA ASN A 18 0.84 -21.32 -11.49
C ASN A 18 -0.59 -20.84 -11.23
N GLY A 19 -0.76 -19.61 -10.76
CA GLY A 19 -2.04 -18.95 -10.49
C GLY A 19 -2.68 -18.27 -11.70
N ASP A 20 -2.06 -18.35 -12.86
CA ASP A 20 -2.54 -17.72 -14.11
C ASP A 20 -4.03 -17.99 -14.36
N GLY A 21 -4.81 -16.94 -14.58
CA GLY A 21 -6.25 -16.99 -14.84
C GLY A 21 -7.13 -17.30 -13.64
N LYS A 22 -6.56 -17.67 -12.47
CA LYS A 22 -7.32 -18.17 -11.32
C LYS A 22 -7.68 -17.08 -10.30
N TRP A 23 -7.07 -15.90 -10.40
CA TRP A 23 -7.29 -14.78 -9.48
C TRP A 23 -8.25 -13.74 -10.06
N ARG A 24 -8.87 -13.00 -9.18
CA ARG A 24 -9.66 -11.80 -9.52
C ARG A 24 -9.43 -10.75 -8.45
N ILE A 25 -9.47 -9.48 -8.85
CA ILE A 25 -9.45 -8.35 -7.94
C ILE A 25 -10.88 -7.84 -7.74
N ALA A 26 -11.22 -7.53 -6.51
CA ALA A 26 -12.49 -6.94 -6.13
C ALA A 26 -12.25 -5.90 -5.03
N GLN A 27 -13.21 -5.00 -4.85
CA GLN A 27 -13.19 -4.06 -3.74
C GLN A 27 -13.18 -4.81 -2.41
N MET A 28 -12.49 -4.25 -1.43
CA MET A 28 -12.48 -4.79 -0.07
C MET A 28 -13.90 -4.65 0.55
N PRO A 29 -14.46 -5.71 1.12
CA PRO A 29 -15.74 -5.60 1.80
C PRO A 29 -15.63 -4.73 3.04
N THR A 30 -16.62 -3.90 3.29
CA THR A 30 -16.77 -3.07 4.48
C THR A 30 -17.95 -3.54 5.32
N ALA A 31 -17.89 -3.32 6.63
CA ALA A 31 -18.93 -3.80 7.54
C ALA A 31 -20.29 -3.10 7.35
N ASP A 32 -20.27 -1.87 6.86
CA ASP A 32 -21.43 -1.02 6.62
C ASP A 32 -21.88 -0.98 5.15
N GLY A 33 -21.19 -1.71 4.26
CA GLY A 33 -21.45 -1.69 2.83
C GLY A 33 -20.98 -0.42 2.11
N SER A 34 -20.23 0.45 2.78
CA SER A 34 -19.58 1.61 2.14
C SER A 34 -18.49 1.15 1.16
N GLU A 35 -18.09 2.03 0.26
CA GLU A 35 -16.94 1.78 -0.61
C GLU A 35 -15.64 2.42 -0.09
N THR A 36 -15.60 2.81 1.19
CA THR A 36 -14.44 3.46 1.80
C THR A 36 -13.28 2.49 1.92
N ASN A 37 -12.11 2.91 1.46
CA ASN A 37 -10.85 2.17 1.58
C ASN A 37 -9.86 2.93 2.48
N SER A 38 -8.77 2.25 2.81
CA SER A 38 -7.61 2.82 3.49
C SER A 38 -6.33 2.50 2.73
N GLU A 39 -5.30 3.28 2.96
CA GLU A 39 -3.97 2.94 2.46
C GLU A 39 -3.45 1.67 3.15
N ASN A 40 -2.77 0.83 2.37
CA ASN A 40 -2.02 -0.32 2.86
C ASN A 40 -0.61 -0.31 2.28
N GLY A 41 0.31 0.30 2.99
CA GLY A 41 1.69 0.49 2.55
C GLY A 41 1.85 1.71 1.66
N GLY A 42 2.70 1.58 0.67
CA GLY A 42 3.15 2.65 -0.20
C GLY A 42 4.63 2.94 0.01
N SER A 43 5.21 3.68 -0.92
CA SER A 43 6.62 4.03 -0.89
C SER A 43 6.84 5.49 -1.25
N SER A 44 7.83 6.11 -0.64
CA SER A 44 8.22 7.48 -0.93
C SER A 44 9.70 7.54 -1.29
N LEU A 45 10.04 8.40 -2.24
CA LEU A 45 11.42 8.80 -2.46
C LEU A 45 11.72 10.00 -1.55
N VAL A 46 12.87 9.99 -0.90
CA VAL A 46 13.30 11.08 -0.02
C VAL A 46 14.73 11.50 -0.36
N ILE A 47 15.02 12.78 -0.22
CA ILE A 47 16.39 13.31 -0.34
C ILE A 47 16.95 13.45 1.07
N VAL A 48 18.03 12.70 1.35
CA VAL A 48 18.76 12.82 2.61
C VAL A 48 19.46 14.19 2.64
N LYS A 49 19.41 14.87 3.78
CA LYS A 49 20.06 16.16 3.97
C LYS A 49 21.55 16.06 3.63
N SER A 50 22.02 16.96 2.78
CA SER A 50 23.41 17.06 2.37
C SER A 50 23.79 18.53 2.16
N ASP A 51 25.03 18.87 2.50
CA ASP A 51 25.60 20.20 2.23
C ASP A 51 26.05 20.33 0.76
N ASP A 52 26.16 19.22 0.04
CA ASP A 52 26.46 19.21 -1.39
C ASP A 52 25.21 19.54 -2.22
N LYS A 53 25.07 20.80 -2.59
CA LYS A 53 23.94 21.30 -3.37
C LYS A 53 23.80 20.64 -4.74
N ALA A 54 24.91 20.21 -5.34
CA ALA A 54 24.90 19.55 -6.66
C ALA A 54 24.27 18.15 -6.55
N LYS A 55 24.62 17.40 -5.50
CA LYS A 55 23.98 16.09 -5.22
C LYS A 55 22.49 16.23 -4.93
N VAL A 56 22.11 17.22 -4.12
CA VAL A 56 20.68 17.48 -3.82
C VAL A 56 19.92 17.80 -5.11
N ALA A 57 20.47 18.67 -5.97
CA ALA A 57 19.84 19.01 -7.24
C ALA A 57 19.72 17.81 -8.20
N ALA A 58 20.75 16.94 -8.26
CA ALA A 58 20.71 15.74 -9.07
C ALA A 58 19.68 14.72 -8.53
N ALA A 59 19.62 14.54 -7.21
CA ALA A 59 18.62 13.68 -6.57
C ALA A 59 17.19 14.20 -6.83
N TYR A 60 16.97 15.52 -6.77
CA TYR A 60 15.66 16.12 -7.08
C TYR A 60 15.23 15.83 -8.53
N LYS A 61 16.15 16.03 -9.50
CA LYS A 61 15.87 15.72 -10.90
C LYS A 61 15.51 14.25 -11.13
N PHE A 62 16.19 13.33 -10.41
CA PHE A 62 15.84 11.92 -10.45
C PHE A 62 14.44 11.66 -9.90
N MET A 63 14.07 12.30 -8.78
CA MET A 63 12.73 12.17 -8.21
C MET A 63 11.66 12.74 -9.13
N GLU A 64 11.93 13.89 -9.75
CA GLU A 64 11.05 14.51 -10.73
C GLU A 64 10.81 13.57 -11.92
N TYR A 65 11.87 13.04 -12.52
CA TYR A 65 11.76 12.03 -13.57
C TYR A 65 10.97 10.81 -13.12
N ALA A 66 11.33 10.22 -11.99
CA ALA A 66 10.69 8.98 -11.52
C ALA A 66 9.22 9.14 -11.13
N CYS A 67 8.79 10.32 -10.68
CA CYS A 67 7.45 10.53 -10.10
C CYS A 67 6.52 11.39 -10.95
N HIS A 68 7.05 12.20 -11.89
CA HIS A 68 6.27 13.15 -12.68
C HIS A 68 6.46 13.02 -14.19
N ASP A 69 7.60 12.50 -14.64
CA ASP A 69 7.83 12.29 -16.06
C ASP A 69 7.06 11.06 -16.55
N ALA A 70 6.42 11.17 -17.71
CA ALA A 70 5.57 10.11 -18.25
C ALA A 70 6.35 8.80 -18.51
N GLU A 71 7.62 8.89 -18.96
CA GLU A 71 8.46 7.72 -19.17
C GLU A 71 8.89 7.08 -17.84
N GLY A 72 9.24 7.90 -16.85
CA GLY A 72 9.59 7.43 -15.51
C GLY A 72 8.42 6.75 -14.82
N ILE A 73 7.23 7.35 -14.88
CA ILE A 73 5.99 6.77 -14.34
C ILE A 73 5.69 5.44 -15.06
N LYS A 74 5.75 5.43 -16.41
CA LYS A 74 5.51 4.21 -17.19
C LYS A 74 6.48 3.10 -16.81
N THR A 75 7.76 3.39 -16.70
CA THR A 75 8.79 2.42 -16.30
C THR A 75 8.48 1.81 -14.93
N ARG A 76 8.02 2.60 -13.98
CA ARG A 76 7.64 2.12 -12.65
C ARG A 76 6.36 1.27 -12.67
N VAL A 77 5.37 1.67 -13.45
CA VAL A 77 4.11 0.92 -13.62
C VAL A 77 4.38 -0.42 -14.29
N ASP A 78 5.20 -0.45 -15.33
CA ASP A 78 5.62 -1.69 -16.01
C ASP A 78 6.40 -2.61 -15.05
N GLY A 79 7.13 -2.04 -14.09
CA GLY A 79 7.81 -2.76 -13.01
C GLY A 79 6.92 -3.13 -11.81
N GLY A 80 5.62 -2.90 -11.88
CA GLY A 80 4.66 -3.31 -10.87
C GLY A 80 4.33 -2.28 -9.79
N ALA A 81 4.82 -1.05 -9.92
CA ALA A 81 4.44 0.00 -8.98
C ALA A 81 3.03 0.51 -9.28
N PHE A 82 2.24 0.72 -8.25
CA PHE A 82 0.98 1.44 -8.36
C PHE A 82 1.27 2.95 -8.42
N PRO A 83 0.79 3.69 -9.44
CA PRO A 83 1.10 5.10 -9.60
C PRO A 83 0.39 5.98 -8.58
N ALA A 84 1.07 7.03 -8.11
CA ALA A 84 0.45 8.10 -7.32
C ALA A 84 -0.08 9.23 -8.21
N ASP A 85 0.27 9.21 -9.50
CA ASP A 85 -0.13 10.22 -10.47
C ASP A 85 -1.58 10.02 -10.92
N ASN A 86 -2.40 11.07 -10.73
CA ASN A 86 -3.82 11.03 -11.04
C ASN A 86 -4.13 10.92 -12.56
N ASP A 87 -3.26 11.45 -13.40
CA ASP A 87 -3.47 11.38 -14.85
C ASP A 87 -3.23 9.96 -15.35
N THR A 88 -2.19 9.29 -14.83
CA THR A 88 -1.95 7.87 -15.10
C THR A 88 -3.10 6.99 -14.59
N LEU A 89 -3.58 7.21 -13.37
CA LEU A 89 -4.70 6.44 -12.78
C LEU A 89 -6.00 6.54 -13.60
N LYS A 90 -6.16 7.57 -14.40
CA LYS A 90 -7.33 7.81 -15.28
C LYS A 90 -7.05 7.50 -16.75
N SER A 91 -5.82 7.15 -17.10
CA SER A 91 -5.45 6.91 -18.49
C SER A 91 -6.04 5.59 -19.00
N ASN A 92 -6.43 5.59 -20.27
CA ASN A 92 -6.95 4.38 -20.91
C ASN A 92 -5.92 3.26 -20.94
N ASP A 93 -4.64 3.57 -21.11
CA ASP A 93 -3.57 2.58 -21.15
C ASP A 93 -3.45 1.85 -19.82
N PHE A 94 -3.53 2.57 -18.70
CA PHE A 94 -3.49 1.97 -17.37
C PHE A 94 -4.77 1.18 -17.06
N LEU A 95 -5.94 1.78 -17.28
CA LEU A 95 -7.24 1.17 -16.94
C LEU A 95 -7.54 -0.08 -17.77
N ASN A 96 -7.11 -0.14 -19.03
CA ASN A 96 -7.40 -1.27 -19.92
C ASN A 96 -6.39 -2.42 -19.80
N MET A 97 -5.40 -2.34 -18.90
CA MET A 97 -4.47 -3.45 -18.70
C MET A 97 -5.21 -4.71 -18.24
N THR A 98 -4.97 -5.82 -18.94
CA THR A 98 -5.52 -7.15 -18.63
C THR A 98 -4.44 -8.18 -18.29
N SER A 99 -3.17 -7.84 -18.54
CA SER A 99 -2.03 -8.72 -18.31
C SER A 99 -0.95 -8.05 -17.46
N LEU A 100 -0.19 -8.85 -16.75
CA LEU A 100 1.06 -8.47 -16.08
C LEU A 100 2.23 -9.02 -16.87
N THR A 101 3.35 -8.31 -16.89
CA THR A 101 4.57 -8.77 -17.55
C THR A 101 5.57 -9.21 -16.49
N ASP A 102 6.09 -10.44 -16.59
CA ASP A 102 7.10 -10.96 -15.67
C ASP A 102 8.51 -10.40 -15.96
N SER A 103 9.49 -10.79 -15.15
CA SER A 103 10.88 -10.36 -15.30
C SER A 103 11.54 -10.78 -16.64
N ASP A 104 11.01 -11.81 -17.28
CA ASP A 104 11.50 -12.33 -18.55
C ASP A 104 10.79 -11.68 -19.75
N GLY A 105 9.91 -10.71 -19.49
CA GLY A 105 9.16 -9.99 -20.50
C GLY A 105 7.93 -10.73 -21.04
N LYS A 106 7.52 -11.83 -20.40
CA LYS A 106 6.35 -12.59 -20.81
C LYS A 106 5.08 -12.03 -20.17
N ALA A 107 4.05 -11.84 -20.98
CA ALA A 107 2.74 -11.40 -20.53
C ALA A 107 1.89 -12.57 -19.98
N HIS A 108 1.18 -12.29 -18.87
CA HIS A 108 0.32 -13.23 -18.17
C HIS A 108 -1.06 -12.60 -17.94
N GLU A 109 -2.12 -13.22 -18.43
CA GLU A 109 -3.50 -12.87 -18.06
C GLU A 109 -3.83 -13.38 -16.65
N TYR A 110 -3.02 -12.99 -15.68
CA TYR A 110 -3.03 -13.52 -14.32
C TYR A 110 -4.40 -13.42 -13.64
N PHE A 111 -5.14 -12.36 -13.98
CA PHE A 111 -6.51 -12.13 -13.52
C PHE A 111 -7.57 -12.53 -14.54
N GLY A 112 -7.25 -13.43 -15.48
CA GLY A 112 -8.17 -14.02 -16.44
C GLY A 112 -8.84 -12.99 -17.35
N GLY A 113 -8.05 -12.06 -17.87
CA GLY A 113 -8.51 -10.99 -18.76
C GLY A 113 -9.29 -9.86 -18.08
N GLN A 114 -9.36 -9.85 -16.74
CA GLN A 114 -9.95 -8.72 -16.01
C GLN A 114 -9.12 -7.45 -16.20
N LYS A 115 -9.77 -6.32 -16.40
CA LYS A 115 -9.16 -4.99 -16.34
C LYS A 115 -8.92 -4.62 -14.87
N PHE A 116 -7.93 -5.27 -14.27
CA PHE A 116 -7.71 -5.25 -12.83
C PHE A 116 -7.38 -3.86 -12.30
N ASN A 117 -6.78 -3.00 -13.14
CA ASN A 117 -6.47 -1.62 -12.76
C ASN A 117 -7.71 -0.72 -12.65
N GLU A 118 -8.84 -1.06 -13.28
CA GLU A 118 -10.11 -0.36 -13.04
C GLU A 118 -10.52 -0.52 -11.56
N GLU A 119 -10.42 -1.74 -11.02
CA GLU A 119 -10.74 -2.00 -9.61
C GLU A 119 -9.75 -1.32 -8.67
N LEU A 120 -8.45 -1.33 -9.00
CA LEU A 120 -7.44 -0.68 -8.18
C LEU A 120 -7.56 0.84 -8.19
N ALA A 121 -7.86 1.44 -9.34
CA ALA A 121 -8.10 2.89 -9.45
C ALA A 121 -9.37 3.31 -8.69
N LYS A 122 -10.43 2.50 -8.74
CA LYS A 122 -11.64 2.72 -7.94
C LYS A 122 -11.32 2.66 -6.45
N ALA A 123 -10.55 1.67 -6.01
CA ALA A 123 -10.10 1.56 -4.62
C ALA A 123 -9.30 2.79 -4.18
N ALA A 124 -8.38 3.27 -5.02
CA ALA A 124 -7.58 4.48 -4.73
C ALA A 124 -8.44 5.74 -4.60
N ALA A 125 -9.47 5.89 -5.45
CA ALA A 125 -10.39 7.03 -5.39
C ALA A 125 -11.22 7.06 -4.09
N ASN A 126 -11.43 5.92 -3.46
CA ASN A 126 -12.23 5.74 -2.26
C ASN A 126 -11.40 5.72 -0.95
N VAL A 127 -10.10 6.00 -1.02
CA VAL A 127 -9.24 6.07 0.16
C VAL A 127 -9.67 7.21 1.07
N SER A 128 -9.89 6.90 2.33
CA SER A 128 -10.18 7.90 3.36
C SER A 128 -8.95 8.78 3.63
N THR A 129 -9.11 10.08 3.45
CA THR A 129 -8.04 11.08 3.72
C THR A 129 -8.03 11.57 5.17
N GLY A 130 -8.98 11.08 6.00
CA GLY A 130 -9.11 11.49 7.39
C GLY A 130 -8.15 10.79 8.36
N TYR A 131 -7.51 9.70 7.95
CA TYR A 131 -6.57 8.97 8.79
C TYR A 131 -5.30 9.79 9.03
N LYS A 132 -4.84 9.80 10.27
CA LYS A 132 -3.57 10.45 10.65
C LYS A 132 -2.70 9.44 11.38
N PHE A 133 -1.48 9.27 10.88
CA PHE A 133 -0.49 8.45 11.54
C PHE A 133 -0.10 9.03 12.90
N LEU A 134 0.09 8.15 13.86
CA LEU A 134 0.72 8.53 15.13
C LEU A 134 2.19 8.88 14.89
N PRO A 135 2.78 9.81 15.66
CA PRO A 135 4.22 10.08 15.58
C PRO A 135 5.08 8.85 15.85
N PHE A 136 4.54 7.84 16.49
CA PHE A 136 5.17 6.55 16.83
C PHE A 136 4.39 5.35 16.23
N GLU A 137 3.83 5.51 15.04
CA GLU A 137 3.03 4.49 14.34
C GLU A 137 3.77 3.15 14.19
N VAL A 138 5.08 3.20 13.93
CA VAL A 138 5.93 1.99 13.81
C VAL A 138 5.90 1.17 15.10
N TYR A 139 6.01 1.84 16.26
CA TYR A 139 5.88 1.18 17.56
C TYR A 139 4.48 0.59 17.74
N ALA A 140 3.45 1.39 17.48
CA ALA A 140 2.06 0.98 17.62
C ALA A 140 1.75 -0.29 16.81
N ARG A 141 2.12 -0.31 15.53
CA ARG A 141 1.91 -1.46 14.64
C ARG A 141 2.74 -2.67 15.05
N GLY A 142 3.99 -2.45 15.43
CA GLY A 142 4.89 -3.52 15.88
C GLY A 142 4.39 -4.22 17.14
N LYS A 143 3.74 -3.47 18.05
CA LYS A 143 3.20 -3.99 19.31
C LYS A 143 1.83 -4.67 19.19
N PHE A 144 1.06 -4.39 18.13
CA PHE A 144 -0.29 -4.95 18.00
C PHE A 144 -0.31 -6.48 18.08
N GLY A 145 0.62 -7.15 17.40
CA GLY A 145 0.73 -8.60 17.40
C GLY A 145 0.97 -9.22 18.79
N ASP A 146 1.72 -8.52 19.65
CA ASP A 146 2.02 -8.98 21.00
C ASP A 146 0.74 -9.09 21.86
N TYR A 147 -0.22 -8.19 21.65
CA TYR A 147 -1.50 -8.16 22.37
C TYR A 147 -2.58 -9.00 21.68
N ALA A 148 -2.73 -8.84 20.36
CA ALA A 148 -3.78 -9.53 19.60
C ALA A 148 -3.54 -11.05 19.48
N GLY A 149 -2.29 -11.51 19.57
CA GLY A 149 -1.92 -12.92 19.47
C GLY A 149 -2.63 -13.81 20.50
N ASP A 150 -2.78 -13.34 21.73
CA ASP A 150 -3.49 -14.08 22.79
C ASP A 150 -5.00 -14.11 22.54
N ALA A 151 -5.58 -13.06 21.95
CA ALA A 151 -6.97 -13.07 21.54
C ALA A 151 -7.24 -14.05 20.39
N TYR A 152 -6.35 -14.13 19.40
CA TYR A 152 -6.47 -15.09 18.29
C TYR A 152 -6.34 -16.54 18.72
N THR A 153 -5.64 -16.79 19.83
CA THR A 153 -5.53 -18.13 20.43
C THR A 153 -6.60 -18.42 21.50
N GLY A 154 -7.53 -17.49 21.73
CA GLY A 154 -8.63 -17.66 22.68
C GLY A 154 -8.27 -17.53 24.16
N LYS A 155 -7.05 -17.01 24.47
CA LYS A 155 -6.63 -16.78 25.87
C LYS A 155 -7.23 -15.53 26.49
N THR A 156 -7.61 -14.55 25.68
CA THR A 156 -8.27 -13.33 26.09
C THR A 156 -9.30 -12.89 25.05
N THR A 157 -10.12 -11.89 25.35
CA THR A 157 -11.02 -11.30 24.35
C THR A 157 -10.26 -10.29 23.48
N LEU A 158 -10.70 -10.08 22.22
CA LEU A 158 -10.10 -9.06 21.37
C LEU A 158 -10.28 -7.65 21.97
N SER A 159 -11.39 -7.40 22.66
CA SER A 159 -11.64 -6.13 23.36
C SER A 159 -10.60 -5.85 24.44
N ASP A 160 -10.28 -6.85 25.28
CA ASP A 160 -9.28 -6.71 26.34
C ASP A 160 -7.87 -6.57 25.78
N ALA A 161 -7.56 -7.31 24.70
CA ALA A 161 -6.30 -7.19 24.00
C ALA A 161 -6.08 -5.77 23.43
N VAL A 162 -7.09 -5.21 22.75
CA VAL A 162 -7.05 -3.84 22.22
C VAL A 162 -6.96 -2.80 23.34
N ALA A 163 -7.69 -2.97 24.44
CA ALA A 163 -7.58 -2.07 25.60
C ALA A 163 -6.18 -2.09 26.21
N SER A 164 -5.57 -3.26 26.33
CA SER A 164 -4.20 -3.42 26.83
C SER A 164 -3.17 -2.78 25.89
N TRP A 165 -3.32 -2.99 24.58
CA TRP A 165 -2.49 -2.34 23.56
C TRP A 165 -2.63 -0.82 23.60
N GLN A 166 -3.87 -0.28 23.71
CA GLN A 166 -4.11 1.15 23.82
C GLN A 166 -3.42 1.74 25.07
N LYS A 167 -3.46 1.02 26.20
CA LYS A 167 -2.76 1.46 27.42
C LYS A 167 -1.25 1.53 27.22
N ASP A 168 -0.65 0.52 26.61
CA ASP A 168 0.78 0.51 26.30
C ASP A 168 1.17 1.70 25.39
N LEU A 169 0.37 1.99 24.36
CA LEU A 169 0.60 3.15 23.49
C LEU A 169 0.50 4.48 24.24
N GLN A 170 -0.43 4.62 25.17
CA GLN A 170 -0.55 5.81 26.00
C GLN A 170 0.68 5.98 26.92
N ASP A 171 1.16 4.91 27.51
CA ASP A 171 2.32 4.92 28.38
C ASP A 171 3.60 5.24 27.58
N TYR A 172 3.74 4.64 26.40
CA TYR A 172 4.82 4.95 25.47
C TYR A 172 4.80 6.42 25.02
N ALA A 173 3.62 6.94 24.65
CA ALA A 173 3.46 8.33 24.26
C ALA A 173 3.92 9.29 25.34
N LYS A 174 3.54 9.03 26.61
CA LYS A 174 3.99 9.84 27.77
C LYS A 174 5.51 9.79 27.94
N GLN A 175 6.14 8.60 27.79
CA GLN A 175 7.59 8.45 27.87
C GLN A 175 8.32 9.24 26.76
N GLN A 176 7.68 9.38 25.58
CA GLN A 176 8.20 10.20 24.48
C GLN A 176 7.87 11.69 24.62
N GLY A 177 7.21 12.13 25.69
CA GLY A 177 6.87 13.53 25.94
C GLY A 177 5.60 14.03 25.26
N TYR A 178 4.79 13.13 24.70
CA TYR A 178 3.50 13.51 24.11
C TYR A 178 2.42 13.67 25.19
N GLN A 179 1.52 14.62 24.96
CA GLN A 179 0.31 14.78 25.77
C GLN A 179 -0.73 13.74 25.32
N VAL A 180 -1.20 12.94 26.26
CA VAL A 180 -2.23 11.92 26.04
C VAL A 180 -3.51 12.39 26.73
N LYS A 181 -4.61 12.39 25.98
CA LYS A 181 -5.95 12.70 26.50
C LYS A 181 -6.65 11.42 26.94
#